data_3f362d0d3252b329af5e6fdb8a36c8b9
#
_entry.id   3f362d0d3252b329af5e6fdb8a36c8b9
#
_cell.length_a   1.000
_cell.length_b   1.000
_cell.length_c   1.000
_cell.angle_alpha   90.00
_cell.angle_beta   90.00
_cell.angle_gamma   90.00
#
_symmetry.space_group_name_H-M   'P 1'
#
loop_
_entity.id
_entity.type
_entity.pdbx_description
1 polymer ?
#
loop_
_entity_poly.entity_id
_entity_poly.type
_entity_poly.pdbx_seq_one_letter_code
_entity_poly.pdbx_strand_id
1 'polypeptide(L)'
;MDLKDLPKCPVETTLKLIGEKWKILIIRDLLNGTKRFGELKKVCSGISQKVLTTNLRAMEDDGLVIRKVYGQIPPKVEYTLTDVGYSLATVLNAMASWGTDYKTFLKLLQKRK
;
A
#
# COMPACT_ATOMS: atom_id res chain seq x y z
N MET A 1 10.92 -9.54 -10.31
CA MET A 1 11.25 -8.32 -11.09
C MET A 1 12.76 -8.19 -11.21
N ASP A 2 13.27 -8.00 -12.41
CA ASP A 2 14.71 -7.83 -12.64
C ASP A 2 15.14 -6.39 -12.43
N LEU A 3 16.34 -6.23 -11.88
CA LEU A 3 16.91 -4.89 -11.66
C LEU A 3 16.95 -4.07 -12.96
N LYS A 4 17.24 -4.70 -14.08
CA LYS A 4 17.30 -4.03 -15.39
C LYS A 4 15.95 -3.51 -15.87
N ASP A 5 14.84 -4.02 -15.33
CA ASP A 5 13.49 -3.59 -15.69
C ASP A 5 13.03 -2.36 -14.88
N LEU A 6 13.83 -1.94 -13.90
CA LEU A 6 13.51 -0.79 -13.09
C LEU A 6 14.02 0.51 -13.70
N PRO A 7 13.28 1.62 -13.52
CA PRO A 7 13.76 2.92 -13.98
C PRO A 7 15.08 3.31 -13.32
N LYS A 8 15.88 4.11 -14.00
CA LYS A 8 17.14 4.61 -13.44
C LYS A 8 16.89 5.60 -12.30
N CYS A 9 15.82 6.38 -12.38
CA CYS A 9 15.45 7.34 -11.35
C CYS A 9 14.85 6.62 -10.13
N PRO A 10 15.42 6.79 -8.93
CA PRO A 10 14.87 6.13 -7.73
C PRO A 10 13.41 6.52 -7.43
N VAL A 11 13.02 7.77 -7.71
CA VAL A 11 11.64 8.20 -7.52
C VAL A 11 10.70 7.41 -8.45
N GLU A 12 11.10 7.23 -9.70
CA GLU A 12 10.30 6.46 -10.66
C GLU A 12 10.23 4.98 -10.28
N THR A 13 11.29 4.44 -9.68
CA THR A 13 11.28 3.07 -9.15
C THR A 13 10.19 2.91 -8.12
N THR A 14 10.11 3.83 -7.16
CA THR A 14 9.10 3.80 -6.12
C THR A 14 7.70 3.95 -6.71
N LEU A 15 7.52 4.88 -7.63
CA LEU A 15 6.24 5.08 -8.32
C LEU A 15 5.79 3.83 -9.06
N LYS A 16 6.72 3.12 -9.68
CA LYS A 16 6.38 1.87 -10.37
C LYS A 16 5.81 0.81 -9.43
N LEU A 17 6.34 0.75 -8.21
CA LEU A 17 5.93 -0.25 -7.22
C LEU A 17 4.67 0.12 -6.46
N ILE A 18 4.50 1.40 -6.09
CA ILE A 18 3.40 1.83 -5.23
C ILE A 18 2.67 3.08 -5.72
N GLY A 19 2.86 3.48 -6.99
CA GLY A 19 2.32 4.72 -7.53
C GLY A 19 0.81 4.76 -7.66
N GLU A 20 0.12 3.64 -7.52
CA GLU A 20 -1.32 3.57 -7.59
C GLU A 20 -1.95 3.79 -6.21
N LYS A 21 -3.09 4.47 -6.20
CA LYS A 21 -3.83 4.79 -4.98
C LYS A 21 -4.01 3.58 -4.05
N TRP A 22 -4.46 2.46 -4.61
CA TRP A 22 -4.85 1.31 -3.79
C TRP A 22 -3.67 0.61 -3.15
N LYS A 23 -2.53 0.52 -3.83
CA LYS A 23 -1.34 -0.14 -3.27
C LYS A 23 -0.86 0.58 -2.01
N ILE A 24 -0.81 1.90 -2.05
CA ILE A 24 -0.41 2.71 -0.90
C ILE A 24 -1.36 2.50 0.28
N LEU A 25 -2.67 2.50 0.02
CA LEU A 25 -3.67 2.33 1.06
C LEU A 25 -3.63 0.92 1.67
N ILE A 26 -3.38 -0.10 0.85
CA ILE A 26 -3.22 -1.47 1.33
C ILE A 26 -2.00 -1.56 2.24
N ILE A 27 -0.88 -0.99 1.84
CA ILE A 27 0.34 -0.98 2.65
C ILE A 27 0.09 -0.29 3.98
N ARG A 28 -0.58 0.86 3.96
CA ARG A 28 -0.94 1.60 5.17
C ARG A 28 -1.63 0.69 6.19
N ASP A 29 -2.59 -0.11 5.75
CA ASP A 29 -3.33 -0.99 6.64
C ASP A 29 -2.49 -2.18 7.09
N LEU A 30 -1.68 -2.75 6.20
CA LEU A 30 -0.81 -3.88 6.53
C LEU A 30 0.33 -3.50 7.47
N LEU A 31 0.68 -2.22 7.55
CA LEU A 31 1.66 -1.74 8.54
C LEU A 31 1.18 -1.96 9.97
N ASN A 32 -0.13 -2.08 10.18
CA ASN A 32 -0.70 -2.38 11.49
C ASN A 32 -0.74 -3.87 11.81
N GLY A 33 -0.32 -4.72 10.89
CA GLY A 33 -0.25 -6.16 11.09
C GLY A 33 -0.94 -6.94 9.99
N THR A 34 -0.96 -8.26 10.17
CA THR A 34 -1.58 -9.20 9.24
C THR A 34 -3.07 -8.93 9.08
N LYS A 35 -3.56 -8.99 7.84
CA LYS A 35 -4.96 -8.76 7.50
C LYS A 35 -5.50 -9.83 6.57
N ARG A 36 -6.79 -10.11 6.70
CA ARG A 36 -7.51 -10.95 5.77
C ARG A 36 -8.04 -10.12 4.61
N PHE A 37 -8.33 -10.78 3.50
CA PHE A 37 -8.86 -10.13 2.30
C PHE A 37 -10.08 -9.24 2.62
N GLY A 38 -11.05 -9.78 3.38
CA GLY A 38 -12.27 -9.04 3.73
C GLY A 38 -11.99 -7.79 4.57
N GLU A 39 -10.98 -7.85 5.44
CA GLU A 39 -10.58 -6.71 6.26
C GLU A 39 -9.98 -5.60 5.39
N LEU A 40 -9.12 -5.98 4.44
CA LEU A 40 -8.54 -5.02 3.50
C LEU A 40 -9.60 -4.39 2.61
N LYS A 41 -10.58 -5.18 2.17
CA LYS A 41 -11.67 -4.68 1.34
C LYS A 41 -12.51 -3.63 2.08
N LYS A 42 -12.71 -3.81 3.38
CA LYS A 42 -13.48 -2.86 4.20
C LYS A 42 -12.76 -1.51 4.34
N VAL A 43 -11.45 -1.54 4.63
CA VAL A 43 -10.70 -0.30 4.85
C VAL A 43 -10.37 0.43 3.55
N CYS A 44 -10.30 -0.29 2.44
CA CYS A 44 -10.12 0.32 1.12
C CYS A 44 -11.50 0.58 0.51
N SER A 45 -12.22 1.52 1.09
CA SER A 45 -13.60 1.85 0.70
C SER A 45 -13.71 2.14 -0.79
N GLY A 46 -14.62 1.44 -1.46
CA GLY A 46 -14.86 1.60 -2.89
C GLY A 46 -14.04 0.69 -3.79
N ILE A 47 -13.11 -0.08 -3.24
CA ILE A 47 -12.34 -1.03 -4.06
C ILE A 47 -13.19 -2.24 -4.43
N SER A 48 -13.09 -2.67 -5.68
CA SER A 48 -13.74 -3.90 -6.11
C SER A 48 -12.89 -5.10 -5.71
N GLN A 49 -13.53 -6.27 -5.61
CA GLN A 49 -12.82 -7.52 -5.32
C GLN A 49 -11.75 -7.80 -6.38
N LYS A 50 -12.06 -7.54 -7.64
CA LYS A 50 -11.12 -7.76 -8.75
C LYS A 50 -9.89 -6.87 -8.62
N VAL A 51 -10.07 -5.59 -8.34
CA VAL A 51 -8.97 -4.63 -8.22
C VAL A 51 -8.11 -4.95 -7.01
N LEU A 52 -8.73 -5.29 -5.87
CA LEU A 52 -7.98 -5.70 -4.68
C LEU A 52 -7.13 -6.94 -4.95
N THR A 53 -7.72 -7.96 -5.58
CA THR A 53 -7.00 -9.18 -5.93
C THR A 53 -5.81 -8.89 -6.85
N THR A 54 -6.03 -8.07 -7.88
CA THR A 54 -4.98 -7.70 -8.84
C THR A 54 -3.83 -6.99 -8.15
N ASN A 55 -4.15 -6.03 -7.28
CA ASN A 55 -3.13 -5.28 -6.55
C ASN A 55 -2.34 -6.17 -5.58
N LEU A 56 -3.03 -7.04 -4.84
CA LEU A 56 -2.37 -7.94 -3.90
C LEU A 56 -1.43 -8.93 -4.61
N ARG A 57 -1.83 -9.44 -5.77
CA ARG A 57 -0.97 -10.32 -6.57
C ARG A 57 0.27 -9.61 -7.07
N ALA A 58 0.11 -8.38 -7.54
CA ALA A 58 1.24 -7.57 -8.00
C ALA A 58 2.21 -7.31 -6.85
N MET A 59 1.69 -6.98 -5.66
CA MET A 59 2.51 -6.72 -4.48
C MET A 59 3.22 -7.98 -3.99
N GLU A 60 2.58 -9.12 -4.10
CA GLU A 60 3.21 -10.40 -3.78
C GLU A 60 4.34 -10.69 -4.75
N ASP A 61 4.11 -10.51 -6.05
CA ASP A 61 5.13 -10.70 -7.09
C ASP A 61 6.32 -9.76 -6.91
N ASP A 62 6.08 -8.56 -6.43
CA ASP A 62 7.12 -7.55 -6.20
C ASP A 62 7.85 -7.76 -4.86
N GLY A 63 7.46 -8.77 -4.09
CA GLY A 63 8.15 -9.08 -2.83
C GLY A 63 7.76 -8.17 -1.67
N LEU A 64 6.65 -7.47 -1.77
CA LEU A 64 6.18 -6.56 -0.71
C LEU A 64 5.24 -7.25 0.28
N VAL A 65 4.53 -8.28 -0.15
CA VAL A 65 3.48 -8.95 0.63
C VAL A 65 3.67 -10.47 0.54
N ILE A 66 3.41 -11.13 1.65
CA ILE A 66 3.32 -12.59 1.72
C ILE A 66 1.84 -12.97 1.85
N ARG A 67 1.41 -13.93 1.04
CA ARG A 67 0.08 -14.50 1.09
C ARG A 67 0.16 -15.89 1.72
N LYS A 68 -0.60 -16.10 2.80
CA LYS A 68 -0.64 -17.39 3.48
C LYS A 68 -2.05 -17.96 3.42
N VAL A 69 -2.15 -19.18 2.90
CA VAL A 69 -3.42 -19.91 2.80
C VAL A 69 -3.43 -21.00 3.86
N TYR A 70 -4.48 -21.03 4.66
CA TYR A 70 -4.66 -22.07 5.69
C TYR A 70 -5.61 -23.14 5.17
N GLY A 71 -5.27 -24.40 5.39
CA GLY A 71 -6.04 -25.54 4.93
C GLY A 71 -7.28 -25.86 5.76
N GLN A 72 -8.13 -24.88 5.99
CA GLN A 72 -9.38 -25.05 6.72
C GLN A 72 -10.59 -24.77 5.82
N ILE A 73 -11.79 -25.11 6.29
CA ILE A 73 -13.03 -24.90 5.55
C ILE A 73 -13.93 -23.98 6.39
N PRO A 74 -14.32 -22.77 5.89
CA PRO A 74 -13.86 -22.16 4.62
C PRO A 74 -12.38 -21.79 4.68
N PRO A 75 -11.70 -21.69 3.52
CA PRO A 75 -10.28 -21.36 3.49
C PRO A 75 -10.01 -19.98 4.11
N LYS A 76 -8.93 -19.90 4.89
CA LYS A 76 -8.48 -18.66 5.49
C LYS A 76 -7.25 -18.18 4.71
N VAL A 77 -7.27 -16.94 4.24
CA VAL A 77 -6.14 -16.32 3.54
C VAL A 77 -5.73 -15.08 4.28
N GLU A 78 -4.46 -14.98 4.62
CA GLU A 78 -3.89 -13.83 5.32
C GLU A 78 -2.79 -13.18 4.49
N TYR A 79 -2.68 -11.86 4.61
CA TYR A 79 -1.67 -11.05 3.94
C TYR A 79 -0.83 -10.34 4.99
N THR A 80 0.50 -10.41 4.84
CA THR A 80 1.46 -9.81 5.75
C THR A 80 2.54 -9.13 4.92
N LEU A 81 3.02 -7.97 5.37
CA LEU A 81 4.14 -7.32 4.71
C LEU A 81 5.43 -8.11 4.93
N THR A 82 6.25 -8.18 3.90
CA THR A 82 7.64 -8.65 4.03
C THR A 82 8.46 -7.57 4.72
N ASP A 83 9.72 -7.86 5.05
CA ASP A 83 10.62 -6.84 5.59
C ASP A 83 10.75 -5.65 4.63
N VAL A 84 10.83 -5.92 3.32
CA VAL A 84 10.86 -4.86 2.29
C VAL A 84 9.55 -4.08 2.31
N GLY A 85 8.42 -4.77 2.43
CA GLY A 85 7.13 -4.11 2.56
C GLY A 85 7.06 -3.20 3.77
N TYR A 86 7.53 -3.67 4.93
CA TYR A 86 7.58 -2.85 6.15
C TYR A 86 8.49 -1.63 6.00
N SER A 87 9.55 -1.72 5.20
CA SER A 87 10.45 -0.59 4.98
C SER A 87 9.75 0.59 4.30
N LEU A 88 8.60 0.36 3.66
CA LEU A 88 7.80 1.44 3.06
C LEU A 88 7.14 2.35 4.08
N ALA A 89 7.19 1.98 5.38
CA ALA A 89 6.68 2.86 6.45
C ALA A 89 7.34 4.25 6.38
N THR A 90 8.61 4.31 6.06
CA THR A 90 9.34 5.60 5.92
C THR A 90 8.71 6.45 4.83
N VAL A 91 8.36 5.83 3.70
CA VAL A 91 7.74 6.54 2.57
C VAL A 91 6.35 7.04 2.96
N LEU A 92 5.53 6.17 3.53
CA LEU A 92 4.16 6.52 3.90
C LEU A 92 4.13 7.59 5.01
N ASN A 93 5.04 7.51 5.98
CA ASN A 93 5.16 8.52 7.03
C ASN A 93 5.51 9.88 6.44
N ALA A 94 6.43 9.93 5.47
CA ALA A 94 6.79 11.16 4.79
C ALA A 94 5.60 11.72 4.00
N MET A 95 4.84 10.86 3.33
CA MET A 95 3.63 11.26 2.60
C MET A 95 2.58 11.83 3.53
N ALA A 96 2.36 11.18 4.68
CA ALA A 96 1.38 11.64 5.67
C ALA A 96 1.78 12.99 6.25
N SER A 97 3.05 13.16 6.58
CA SER A 97 3.57 14.41 7.10
C SER A 97 3.41 15.54 6.10
N TRP A 98 3.77 15.30 4.86
CA TRP A 98 3.63 16.29 3.80
C TRP A 98 2.15 16.67 3.59
N GLY A 99 1.27 15.67 3.56
CA GLY A 99 -0.16 15.89 3.39
C GLY A 99 -0.78 16.72 4.51
N THR A 100 -0.37 16.44 5.75
CA THR A 100 -0.80 17.22 6.92
C THR A 100 -0.35 18.67 6.82
N ASP A 101 0.91 18.89 6.45
CA ASP A 101 1.46 20.24 6.28
C ASP A 101 0.74 21.00 5.17
N TYR A 102 0.42 20.32 4.10
CA TYR A 102 -0.30 20.94 2.99
C TYR A 102 -1.71 21.41 3.41
N LYS A 103 -2.41 20.59 4.20
CA LYS A 103 -3.72 20.97 4.74
C LYS A 103 -3.62 22.22 5.61
N THR A 104 -2.58 22.30 6.44
CA THR A 104 -2.29 23.48 7.28
C THR A 104 -2.03 24.70 6.40
N PHE A 105 -1.24 24.55 5.34
CA PHE A 105 -0.97 25.61 4.38
C PHE A 105 -2.27 26.15 3.75
N LEU A 106 -3.17 25.27 3.32
CA LEU A 106 -4.45 25.68 2.75
C LEU A 106 -5.33 26.42 3.76
N LYS A 107 -5.36 25.97 5.00
CA LYS A 107 -6.11 26.66 6.06
C LYS A 107 -5.61 28.08 6.26
N LEU A 108 -4.29 28.29 6.26
CA LEU A 108 -3.69 29.61 6.39
C LEU A 108 -4.02 30.50 5.21
N LEU A 109 -4.01 29.96 3.99
CA LEU A 109 -4.40 30.70 2.78
C LEU A 109 -5.85 31.15 2.84
N GLN A 110 -6.75 30.26 3.30
CA GLN A 110 -8.17 30.57 3.37
C GLN A 110 -8.46 31.66 4.41
N LYS A 111 -7.71 31.70 5.50
CA LYS A 111 -7.87 32.72 6.54
C LYS A 111 -7.44 34.12 6.06
N ARG A 112 -6.59 34.21 5.03
CA ARG A 112 -6.13 35.48 4.48
C ARG A 112 -7.14 36.10 3.51
N LYS A 113 -8.12 35.32 3.09
CA LYS A 113 -9.22 35.79 2.25
C LYS A 113 -10.36 36.26 3.14
#